data_e5438d68728f284c2b804219e85afc81
#
_entry.id   e5438d68728f284c2b804219e85afc81
#
_cell.length_a   1.000
_cell.length_b   1.000
_cell.length_c   1.000
_cell.angle_alpha   90.00
_cell.angle_beta   90.00
_cell.angle_gamma   90.00
#
_symmetry.space_group_name_H-M   'P 1'
#
loop_
_entity.id
_entity.type
_entity.pdbx_description
1 polymer ?
#
loop_
_entity_poly.entity_id
_entity_poly.type
_entity_poly.pdbx_seq_one_letter_code
_entity_poly.pdbx_strand_id
1 'polypeptide(L)'
;KEDIGKKISIEEYNRTCREAVMEFTGKWEDLTRKMGYWVNMDDPYITYDNKYIETLWWLLKQLFDKGLLYKGYTIQPYSPAAGTGLSSHELNQPGCYRDVKDQTVTAQFAVKKDDNKIVADILSKVDAGFEDLCIIAWTTTPWTLPSNTALCVGPKIDYVAVESYNPYTGKPATYILAKARLNAYFAAEGAELALDSYKQGDKVIPY
;
A
#
# COMPACT_ATOMS: atom_id res chain seq x y z
N LYS A 1 24.20 3.48 15.50
CA LYS A 1 23.16 4.52 15.74
C LYS A 1 22.86 4.74 17.23
N GLU A 2 22.93 3.71 18.06
CA GLU A 2 22.60 3.82 19.50
C GLU A 2 23.66 4.52 20.36
N ASP A 3 24.87 4.65 19.84
CA ASP A 3 26.00 5.24 20.58
C ASP A 3 26.12 6.76 20.37
N ILE A 4 25.56 7.30 19.28
CA ILE A 4 25.62 8.72 18.96
C ILE A 4 24.72 9.51 19.93
N GLY A 5 25.29 10.53 20.57
CA GLY A 5 24.64 11.31 21.62
C GLY A 5 24.62 10.64 23.00
N LYS A 6 25.15 9.41 23.12
CA LYS A 6 25.27 8.69 24.41
C LYS A 6 26.71 8.39 24.78
N LYS A 7 27.46 7.69 23.90
CA LYS A 7 28.88 7.35 24.09
C LYS A 7 29.81 8.29 23.33
N ILE A 8 29.34 8.77 22.18
CA ILE A 8 30.07 9.71 21.32
C ILE A 8 29.22 10.96 21.22
N SER A 9 29.82 12.14 21.45
CA SER A 9 29.10 13.40 21.31
C SER A 9 28.67 13.65 19.86
N ILE A 10 27.59 14.39 19.66
CA ILE A 10 27.13 14.77 18.31
C ILE A 10 28.20 15.62 17.62
N GLU A 11 28.89 16.49 18.35
CA GLU A 11 29.99 17.31 17.82
C GLU A 11 31.14 16.46 17.29
N GLU A 12 31.61 15.49 18.07
CA GLU A 12 32.67 14.58 17.69
C GLU A 12 32.28 13.71 16.50
N TYR A 13 31.06 13.19 16.49
CA TYR A 13 30.52 12.44 15.37
C TYR A 13 30.51 13.28 14.09
N ASN A 14 29.98 14.49 14.14
CA ASN A 14 29.92 15.38 12.98
C ASN A 14 31.32 15.78 12.48
N ARG A 15 32.26 16.04 13.38
CA ARG A 15 33.67 16.33 13.03
C ARG A 15 34.28 15.16 12.27
N THR A 16 34.16 13.94 12.82
CA THR A 16 34.69 12.71 12.20
C THR A 16 34.06 12.46 10.82
N CYS A 17 32.76 12.67 10.66
CA CYS A 17 32.09 12.57 9.38
C CYS A 17 32.64 13.54 8.34
N ARG A 18 32.90 14.82 8.73
CA ARG A 18 33.48 15.81 7.83
C ARG A 18 34.90 15.42 7.39
N GLU A 19 35.73 14.97 8.32
CA GLU A 19 37.09 14.50 8.05
C GLU A 19 37.08 13.32 7.09
N ALA A 20 36.24 12.31 7.35
CA ALA A 20 36.13 11.10 6.52
C ALA A 20 35.64 11.41 5.09
N VAL A 21 34.67 12.31 4.93
CA VAL A 21 34.17 12.70 3.61
C VAL A 21 35.26 13.36 2.76
N MET A 22 36.15 14.12 3.37
CA MET A 22 37.22 14.86 2.66
C MET A 22 38.50 14.02 2.46
N GLU A 23 38.62 12.86 3.10
CA GLU A 23 39.84 12.03 3.09
C GLU A 23 40.35 11.69 1.67
N PHE A 24 39.46 11.47 0.73
CA PHE A 24 39.81 11.03 -0.62
C PHE A 24 39.63 12.12 -1.70
N THR A 25 39.39 13.37 -1.32
CA THR A 25 39.16 14.48 -2.26
C THR A 25 40.28 14.61 -3.28
N GLY A 26 41.56 14.59 -2.84
CA GLY A 26 42.70 14.68 -3.73
C GLY A 26 42.77 13.53 -4.75
N LYS A 27 42.36 12.32 -4.35
CA LYS A 27 42.31 11.18 -5.29
C LYS A 27 41.22 11.36 -6.36
N TRP A 28 40.08 11.92 -5.97
CA TRP A 28 39.01 12.26 -6.91
C TRP A 28 39.43 13.36 -7.90
N GLU A 29 40.13 14.39 -7.42
CA GLU A 29 40.66 15.44 -8.26
C GLU A 29 41.68 14.91 -9.28
N ASP A 30 42.60 14.06 -8.85
CA ASP A 30 43.58 13.43 -9.73
C ASP A 30 42.91 12.52 -10.77
N LEU A 31 41.90 11.77 -10.39
CA LEU A 31 41.11 10.95 -11.31
C LEU A 31 40.40 11.82 -12.32
N THR A 32 39.76 12.89 -11.89
CA THR A 32 39.03 13.86 -12.73
C THR A 32 39.96 14.49 -13.77
N ARG A 33 41.18 14.91 -13.39
CA ARG A 33 42.20 15.40 -14.27
C ARG A 33 42.66 14.34 -15.31
N LYS A 34 42.90 13.11 -14.84
CA LYS A 34 43.28 11.98 -15.71
C LYS A 34 42.23 11.61 -16.72
N MET A 35 40.94 11.73 -16.35
CA MET A 35 39.84 11.52 -17.29
C MET A 35 39.61 12.66 -18.27
N GLY A 36 40.31 13.78 -18.13
CA GLY A 36 40.23 14.93 -19.03
C GLY A 36 39.00 15.82 -18.83
N TYR A 37 38.39 15.77 -17.65
CA TYR A 37 37.32 16.70 -17.29
C TYR A 37 37.88 18.09 -16.97
N TRP A 38 37.28 19.10 -17.57
CA TRP A 38 37.66 20.52 -17.37
C TRP A 38 36.65 21.12 -16.38
N VAL A 39 36.95 21.02 -15.11
CA VAL A 39 36.16 21.60 -14.03
C VAL A 39 37.06 22.46 -13.15
N ASN A 40 36.49 23.47 -12.50
CA ASN A 40 37.21 24.26 -11.50
C ASN A 40 37.26 23.49 -10.21
N MET A 41 38.44 23.05 -9.77
CA MET A 41 38.66 22.31 -8.52
C MET A 41 39.12 23.20 -7.38
N ASP A 42 39.44 24.48 -7.65
CA ASP A 42 39.87 25.42 -6.63
C ASP A 42 38.69 26.01 -5.82
N ASP A 43 37.49 25.98 -6.40
CA ASP A 43 36.24 26.35 -5.71
C ASP A 43 35.23 25.18 -5.81
N PRO A 44 35.44 24.11 -5.06
CA PRO A 44 34.62 22.93 -5.14
C PRO A 44 33.24 23.15 -4.49
N TYR A 45 32.29 22.40 -4.98
CA TYR A 45 30.93 22.36 -4.48
C TYR A 45 30.86 21.47 -3.21
N ILE A 46 30.79 22.07 -2.04
CA ILE A 46 30.78 21.35 -0.76
C ILE A 46 29.41 21.53 -0.08
N THR A 47 28.65 20.45 0.01
CA THR A 47 27.24 20.48 0.44
C THR A 47 27.02 20.78 1.93
N TYR A 48 28.04 20.65 2.77
CA TYR A 48 27.96 20.99 4.18
C TYR A 48 28.53 22.39 4.53
N ASP A 49 29.01 23.14 3.55
CA ASP A 49 29.44 24.52 3.75
C ASP A 49 28.25 25.45 3.96
N ASN A 50 28.41 26.41 4.85
CA ASN A 50 27.38 27.40 5.14
C ASN A 50 26.90 28.13 3.90
N LYS A 51 27.82 28.53 3.02
CA LYS A 51 27.50 29.19 1.74
C LYS A 51 26.53 28.39 0.89
N TYR A 52 26.72 27.06 0.81
CA TYR A 52 25.81 26.16 0.12
C TYR A 52 24.47 26.03 0.84
N ILE A 53 24.51 25.80 2.15
CA ILE A 53 23.31 25.61 3.00
C ILE A 53 22.43 26.86 2.97
N GLU A 54 23.03 28.05 3.10
CA GLU A 54 22.29 29.32 3.05
C GLU A 54 21.62 29.54 1.70
N THR A 55 22.31 29.26 0.60
CA THR A 55 21.73 29.33 -0.74
C THR A 55 20.57 28.37 -0.92
N LEU A 56 20.70 27.15 -0.44
CA LEU A 56 19.63 26.13 -0.50
C LEU A 56 18.41 26.57 0.32
N TRP A 57 18.63 27.09 1.53
CA TRP A 57 17.56 27.59 2.39
C TRP A 57 16.86 28.80 1.80
N TRP A 58 17.60 29.67 1.13
CA TRP A 58 17.00 30.79 0.41
C TRP A 58 16.09 30.30 -0.72
N LEU A 59 16.51 29.31 -1.51
CA LEU A 59 15.69 28.69 -2.54
C LEU A 59 14.43 28.02 -1.96
N LEU A 60 14.56 27.26 -0.89
CA LEU A 60 13.43 26.64 -0.20
C LEU A 60 12.46 27.69 0.32
N LYS A 61 12.97 28.81 0.84
CA LYS A 61 12.13 29.93 1.27
C LYS A 61 11.32 30.52 0.13
N GLN A 62 11.93 30.69 -1.07
CA GLN A 62 11.18 31.16 -2.25
C GLN A 62 10.03 30.22 -2.62
N LEU A 63 10.24 28.90 -2.52
CA LEU A 63 9.19 27.90 -2.77
C LEU A 63 8.09 27.96 -1.70
N PHE A 64 8.48 28.12 -0.45
CA PHE A 64 7.54 28.26 0.66
C PHE A 64 6.68 29.52 0.52
N ASP A 65 7.30 30.68 0.25
CA ASP A 65 6.58 31.95 0.08
C ASP A 65 5.58 31.91 -1.10
N LYS A 66 5.85 31.06 -2.09
CA LYS A 66 4.94 30.81 -3.22
C LYS A 66 3.87 29.74 -2.94
N GLY A 67 3.84 29.17 -1.74
CA GLY A 67 2.91 28.09 -1.38
C GLY A 67 3.18 26.74 -2.06
N LEU A 68 4.36 26.57 -2.69
CA LEU A 68 4.75 25.34 -3.36
C LEU A 68 5.41 24.31 -2.42
N LEU A 69 5.89 24.77 -1.27
CA LEU A 69 6.42 23.92 -0.18
C LEU A 69 5.45 23.95 0.98
N TYR A 70 4.91 22.81 1.35
CA TYR A 70 3.92 22.67 2.42
C TYR A 70 4.11 21.35 3.15
N LYS A 71 3.60 21.26 4.38
CA LYS A 71 3.60 20.03 5.17
C LYS A 71 2.42 19.14 4.74
N GLY A 72 2.70 17.92 4.35
CA GLY A 72 1.69 16.96 3.90
C GLY A 72 1.99 15.54 4.36
N TYR A 73 1.15 14.61 3.95
CA TYR A 73 1.29 13.18 4.19
C TYR A 73 1.50 12.46 2.86
N THR A 74 2.34 11.43 2.87
CA THR A 74 2.50 10.52 1.74
C THR A 74 2.62 9.09 2.25
N ILE A 75 2.21 8.14 1.41
CA ILE A 75 2.38 6.71 1.69
C ILE A 75 3.72 6.30 1.07
N GLN A 76 4.53 5.62 1.86
CA GLN A 76 5.82 5.09 1.43
C GLN A 76 5.97 3.65 1.89
N PRO A 77 6.40 2.72 1.02
CA PRO A 77 6.79 1.37 1.44
C PRO A 77 7.88 1.43 2.50
N TYR A 78 7.77 0.56 3.50
CA TYR A 78 8.71 0.48 4.61
C TYR A 78 9.28 -0.93 4.73
N SER A 79 10.59 -1.05 4.86
CA SER A 79 11.27 -2.33 5.11
C SER A 79 11.56 -2.49 6.61
N PRO A 80 10.88 -3.40 7.32
CA PRO A 80 11.20 -3.67 8.72
C PRO A 80 12.62 -4.23 8.90
N ALA A 81 13.10 -5.02 7.94
CA ALA A 81 14.45 -5.60 7.99
C ALA A 81 15.55 -4.54 7.86
N ALA A 82 15.36 -3.55 7.00
CA ALA A 82 16.28 -2.43 6.83
C ALA A 82 16.04 -1.30 7.85
N GLY A 83 14.85 -1.27 8.48
CA GLY A 83 14.43 -0.23 9.42
C GLY A 83 14.24 1.14 8.78
N THR A 84 13.86 1.19 7.51
CA THR A 84 13.73 2.45 6.75
C THR A 84 12.62 2.39 5.71
N GLY A 85 12.13 3.57 5.30
CA GLY A 85 11.29 3.72 4.12
C GLY A 85 12.10 3.45 2.84
N LEU A 86 11.43 2.97 1.81
CA LEU A 86 12.02 2.65 0.51
C LEU A 86 11.65 3.70 -0.52
N SER A 87 12.63 4.15 -1.31
CA SER A 87 12.42 5.05 -2.42
C SER A 87 11.83 4.32 -3.64
N SER A 88 11.24 5.07 -4.57
CA SER A 88 10.77 4.51 -5.85
C SER A 88 11.90 3.84 -6.64
N HIS A 89 13.12 4.37 -6.53
CA HIS A 89 14.30 3.79 -7.18
C HIS A 89 14.64 2.40 -6.60
N GLU A 90 14.63 2.24 -5.28
CA GLU A 90 14.88 0.96 -4.62
C GLU A 90 13.83 -0.09 -4.98
N LEU A 91 12.58 0.32 -5.20
CA LEU A 91 11.50 -0.57 -5.62
C LEU A 91 11.56 -0.95 -7.11
N ASN A 92 12.40 -0.31 -7.90
CA ASN A 92 12.57 -0.54 -9.33
C ASN A 92 13.85 -1.31 -9.69
N GLN A 93 14.62 -1.76 -8.69
CA GLN A 93 15.83 -2.52 -8.94
C GLN A 93 15.50 -3.93 -9.46
N PRO A 94 16.31 -4.50 -10.36
CA PRO A 94 16.15 -5.89 -10.78
C PRO A 94 16.13 -6.84 -9.56
N GLY A 95 15.15 -7.74 -9.52
CA GLY A 95 15.02 -8.72 -8.44
C GLY A 95 14.39 -8.20 -7.13
N CYS A 96 13.87 -6.98 -7.10
CA CYS A 96 13.11 -6.47 -5.93
C CYS A 96 11.86 -7.27 -5.66
N TYR A 97 11.20 -7.75 -6.72
CA TYR A 97 9.95 -8.49 -6.62
C TYR A 97 10.21 -9.98 -6.79
N ARG A 98 9.58 -10.77 -5.95
CA ARG A 98 9.63 -12.24 -6.01
C ARG A 98 8.24 -12.78 -5.73
N ASP A 99 7.88 -13.85 -6.42
CA ASP A 99 6.65 -14.57 -6.12
C ASP A 99 6.78 -15.24 -4.76
N VAL A 100 5.81 -14.97 -3.90
CA VAL A 100 5.69 -15.58 -2.58
C VAL A 100 4.31 -16.20 -2.43
N LYS A 101 4.24 -17.33 -1.71
CA LYS A 101 2.97 -17.94 -1.35
C LYS A 101 2.48 -17.29 -0.07
N ASP A 102 1.33 -16.62 -0.13
CA ASP A 102 0.75 -15.91 1.00
C ASP A 102 -0.74 -16.25 1.15
N GLN A 103 -1.30 -15.94 2.33
CA GLN A 103 -2.71 -16.15 2.61
C GLN A 103 -3.52 -14.94 2.19
N THR A 104 -4.63 -15.20 1.51
CA THR A 104 -5.63 -14.20 1.18
C THR A 104 -6.94 -14.52 1.90
N VAL A 105 -7.75 -13.50 2.14
CA VAL A 105 -9.05 -13.66 2.80
C VAL A 105 -10.13 -12.96 1.99
N THR A 106 -11.25 -13.62 1.82
CA THR A 106 -12.51 -12.99 1.40
C THR A 106 -13.33 -12.73 2.66
N ALA A 107 -13.40 -11.46 3.05
CA ALA A 107 -14.15 -11.05 4.24
C ALA A 107 -15.62 -10.81 3.88
N GLN A 108 -16.52 -11.17 4.80
CA GLN A 108 -17.95 -10.92 4.70
C GLN A 108 -18.33 -9.81 5.68
N PHE A 109 -18.86 -8.72 5.16
CA PHE A 109 -19.31 -7.58 5.95
C PHE A 109 -20.83 -7.58 6.00
N ALA A 110 -21.40 -7.85 7.17
CA ALA A 110 -22.84 -7.83 7.35
C ALA A 110 -23.39 -6.41 7.14
N VAL A 111 -24.42 -6.30 6.32
CA VAL A 111 -25.10 -5.04 6.04
C VAL A 111 -26.14 -4.78 7.11
N LYS A 112 -26.13 -3.58 7.69
CA LYS A 112 -27.18 -3.16 8.61
C LYS A 112 -28.51 -3.01 7.87
N LYS A 113 -29.54 -3.62 8.43
CA LYS A 113 -30.92 -3.59 7.91
C LYS A 113 -31.65 -2.29 8.39
N ASP A 114 -31.02 -1.14 8.18
CA ASP A 114 -31.56 0.15 8.54
C ASP A 114 -32.60 0.59 7.47
N ASP A 115 -33.23 1.77 7.64
CA ASP A 115 -34.23 2.35 6.72
C ASP A 115 -33.65 2.74 5.33
N ASN A 116 -32.66 2.01 4.84
CA ASN A 116 -32.06 2.22 3.56
C ASN A 116 -32.91 1.56 2.45
N LYS A 117 -33.41 2.39 1.54
CA LYS A 117 -34.29 1.95 0.44
C LYS A 117 -33.65 0.87 -0.46
N ILE A 118 -32.34 0.93 -0.68
CA ILE A 118 -31.63 -0.07 -1.50
C ILE A 118 -31.60 -1.42 -0.79
N VAL A 119 -31.32 -1.41 0.51
CA VAL A 119 -31.33 -2.63 1.33
C VAL A 119 -32.73 -3.23 1.37
N ALA A 120 -33.75 -2.42 1.59
CA ALA A 120 -35.14 -2.85 1.58
C ALA A 120 -35.57 -3.43 0.21
N ASP A 121 -35.15 -2.81 -0.89
CA ASP A 121 -35.44 -3.31 -2.25
C ASP A 121 -34.77 -4.65 -2.50
N ILE A 122 -33.51 -4.85 -2.10
CA ILE A 122 -32.83 -6.14 -2.21
C ILE A 122 -33.57 -7.19 -1.36
N LEU A 123 -33.84 -6.92 -0.08
CA LEU A 123 -34.47 -7.84 0.83
C LEU A 123 -35.90 -8.22 0.42
N SER A 124 -36.59 -7.38 -0.33
CA SER A 124 -37.92 -7.69 -0.85
C SER A 124 -37.93 -8.71 -2.00
N LYS A 125 -36.75 -9.01 -2.56
CA LYS A 125 -36.56 -9.89 -3.72
C LYS A 125 -35.85 -11.19 -3.36
N VAL A 126 -35.35 -11.35 -2.13
CA VAL A 126 -34.65 -12.57 -1.70
C VAL A 126 -35.61 -13.61 -1.16
N ASP A 127 -35.26 -14.87 -1.37
CA ASP A 127 -36.03 -16.01 -0.88
C ASP A 127 -35.93 -16.15 0.64
N ALA A 128 -36.92 -16.83 1.22
CA ALA A 128 -36.95 -17.11 2.66
C ALA A 128 -35.73 -17.94 3.07
N GLY A 129 -34.99 -17.45 4.07
CA GLY A 129 -33.76 -18.06 4.58
C GLY A 129 -32.48 -17.38 4.07
N PHE A 130 -32.57 -16.48 3.07
CA PHE A 130 -31.40 -15.75 2.52
C PHE A 130 -31.36 -14.28 2.93
N GLU A 131 -32.09 -13.89 3.98
CA GLU A 131 -32.22 -12.50 4.42
C GLU A 131 -30.95 -11.93 5.05
N ASP A 132 -29.94 -12.74 5.33
CA ASP A 132 -28.65 -12.27 5.80
C ASP A 132 -27.87 -11.65 4.64
N LEU A 133 -27.81 -10.31 4.62
CA LEU A 133 -27.17 -9.55 3.54
C LEU A 133 -25.71 -9.24 3.88
N CYS A 134 -24.77 -9.60 3.03
CA CYS A 134 -23.35 -9.40 3.22
C CYS A 134 -22.70 -8.78 1.96
N ILE A 135 -21.78 -7.83 2.17
CA ILE A 135 -20.86 -7.40 1.12
C ILE A 135 -19.58 -8.21 1.27
N ILE A 136 -19.08 -8.79 0.18
CA ILE A 136 -17.82 -9.51 0.18
C ILE A 136 -16.70 -8.68 -0.43
N ALA A 137 -15.53 -8.72 0.23
CA ALA A 137 -14.32 -8.05 -0.26
C ALA A 137 -13.10 -8.96 -0.04
N TRP A 138 -12.27 -9.05 -1.06
CA TRP A 138 -11.05 -9.84 -1.04
C TRP A 138 -9.84 -8.98 -0.68
N THR A 139 -8.94 -9.52 0.14
CA THR A 139 -7.70 -8.87 0.53
C THR A 139 -6.52 -9.84 0.57
N THR A 140 -5.35 -9.34 0.19
CA THR A 140 -4.06 -10.01 0.38
C THR A 140 -3.39 -9.63 1.71
N THR A 141 -3.98 -8.71 2.48
CA THR A 141 -3.44 -8.21 3.75
C THR A 141 -4.47 -8.38 4.88
N PRO A 142 -4.80 -9.64 5.26
CA PRO A 142 -5.88 -9.91 6.22
C PRO A 142 -5.65 -9.32 7.61
N TRP A 143 -4.41 -9.07 8.00
CA TRP A 143 -4.05 -8.43 9.28
C TRP A 143 -4.51 -6.97 9.38
N THR A 144 -4.93 -6.33 8.29
CA THR A 144 -5.49 -4.97 8.32
C THR A 144 -7.00 -4.94 8.61
N LEU A 145 -7.70 -6.07 8.48
CA LEU A 145 -9.15 -6.17 8.68
C LEU A 145 -9.64 -5.68 10.07
N PRO A 146 -8.93 -5.93 11.20
CA PRO A 146 -9.37 -5.42 12.51
C PRO A 146 -9.50 -3.89 12.58
N SER A 147 -8.78 -3.16 11.73
CA SER A 147 -8.81 -1.69 11.65
C SER A 147 -9.61 -1.18 10.44
N ASN A 148 -10.38 -2.04 9.78
CA ASN A 148 -11.17 -1.64 8.62
C ASN A 148 -12.34 -0.74 9.02
N THR A 149 -12.38 0.47 8.49
CA THR A 149 -13.40 1.47 8.85
C THR A 149 -14.46 1.66 7.78
N ALA A 150 -14.18 1.30 6.53
CA ALA A 150 -15.10 1.48 5.41
C ALA A 150 -14.75 0.54 4.24
N LEU A 151 -15.75 0.30 3.39
CA LEU A 151 -15.56 -0.34 2.09
C LEU A 151 -15.63 0.74 1.00
N CYS A 152 -14.66 0.71 0.09
CA CYS A 152 -14.63 1.62 -1.05
C CYS A 152 -15.23 0.90 -2.27
N VAL A 153 -16.21 1.53 -2.90
CA VAL A 153 -16.90 1.01 -4.08
C VAL A 153 -16.71 1.93 -5.28
N GLY A 154 -16.72 1.37 -6.49
CA GLY A 154 -16.58 2.14 -7.71
C GLY A 154 -17.95 2.55 -8.27
N PRO A 155 -18.20 3.84 -8.53
CA PRO A 155 -19.50 4.30 -9.06
C PRO A 155 -19.81 3.84 -10.50
N LYS A 156 -18.81 3.31 -11.20
CA LYS A 156 -18.93 2.79 -12.58
C LYS A 156 -18.84 1.25 -12.63
N ILE A 157 -18.89 0.59 -11.48
CA ILE A 157 -18.84 -0.87 -11.39
C ILE A 157 -20.25 -1.37 -11.12
N ASP A 158 -20.69 -2.34 -11.93
CA ASP A 158 -21.95 -3.04 -11.70
C ASP A 158 -21.78 -4.02 -10.54
N TYR A 159 -22.66 -3.94 -9.56
CA TYR A 159 -22.75 -4.85 -8.43
C TYR A 159 -24.01 -5.70 -8.55
N VAL A 160 -23.93 -6.93 -8.09
CA VAL A 160 -25.05 -7.87 -8.03
C VAL A 160 -25.24 -8.38 -6.60
N ALA A 161 -26.48 -8.63 -6.25
CA ALA A 161 -26.84 -9.39 -5.06
C ALA A 161 -27.24 -10.80 -5.48
N VAL A 162 -26.62 -11.81 -4.89
CA VAL A 162 -26.85 -13.22 -5.23
C VAL A 162 -27.13 -14.03 -3.96
N GLU A 163 -28.10 -14.89 -4.01
CA GLU A 163 -28.40 -15.87 -2.95
C GLU A 163 -27.42 -17.02 -3.06
N SER A 164 -26.78 -17.37 -1.97
CA SER A 164 -25.82 -18.47 -1.95
C SER A 164 -25.48 -18.88 -0.51
N TYR A 165 -24.48 -19.74 -0.35
CA TYR A 165 -24.08 -20.30 0.92
C TYR A 165 -22.67 -19.92 1.30
N ASN A 166 -22.44 -19.76 2.62
CA ASN A 166 -21.11 -19.63 3.16
C ASN A 166 -20.38 -21.00 3.07
N PRO A 167 -19.26 -21.09 2.35
CA PRO A 167 -18.58 -22.37 2.12
C PRO A 167 -18.02 -23.05 3.39
N TYR A 168 -17.85 -22.29 4.47
CA TYR A 168 -17.30 -22.80 5.72
C TYR A 168 -18.39 -23.18 6.72
N THR A 169 -19.49 -22.44 6.75
CA THR A 169 -20.56 -22.66 7.74
C THR A 169 -21.80 -23.32 7.17
N GLY A 170 -21.92 -23.36 5.85
CA GLY A 170 -23.12 -23.86 5.15
C GLY A 170 -24.36 -22.96 5.32
N LYS A 171 -24.22 -21.80 5.95
CA LYS A 171 -25.37 -20.90 6.15
C LYS A 171 -25.73 -20.17 4.87
N PRO A 172 -27.03 -20.09 4.54
CA PRO A 172 -27.52 -19.28 3.43
C PRO A 172 -27.36 -17.79 3.74
N ALA A 173 -27.08 -17.00 2.71
CA ALA A 173 -27.02 -15.55 2.78
C ALA A 173 -27.08 -14.93 1.37
N THR A 174 -27.42 -13.65 1.30
CA THR A 174 -27.34 -12.88 0.05
C THR A 174 -26.04 -12.09 0.04
N TYR A 175 -25.24 -12.30 -1.00
CA TYR A 175 -23.92 -11.70 -1.17
C TYR A 175 -23.94 -10.58 -2.21
N ILE A 176 -23.41 -9.42 -1.84
CA ILE A 176 -23.19 -8.30 -2.75
C ILE A 176 -21.72 -8.29 -3.17
N LEU A 177 -21.48 -8.33 -4.48
CA LEU A 177 -20.14 -8.27 -5.08
C LEU A 177 -20.19 -7.65 -6.47
N ALA A 178 -19.02 -7.29 -7.01
CA ALA A 178 -18.92 -6.82 -8.38
C ALA A 178 -19.31 -7.94 -9.37
N LYS A 179 -20.23 -7.66 -10.29
CA LYS A 179 -20.74 -8.61 -11.28
C LYS A 179 -19.62 -9.33 -12.05
N ALA A 180 -18.58 -8.59 -12.44
CA ALA A 180 -17.42 -9.13 -13.14
C ALA A 180 -16.59 -10.15 -12.31
N ARG A 181 -16.85 -10.27 -11.00
CA ARG A 181 -16.15 -11.19 -10.10
C ARG A 181 -17.03 -12.36 -9.62
N LEU A 182 -18.26 -12.44 -10.11
CA LEU A 182 -19.23 -13.44 -9.68
C LEU A 182 -18.66 -14.87 -9.79
N ASN A 183 -18.18 -15.25 -10.96
CA ASN A 183 -17.65 -16.59 -11.23
C ASN A 183 -16.29 -16.90 -10.56
N ALA A 184 -15.70 -15.91 -9.84
CA ALA A 184 -14.52 -16.17 -9.02
C ALA A 184 -14.87 -16.74 -7.63
N TYR A 185 -16.12 -16.61 -7.21
CA TYR A 185 -16.59 -17.03 -5.87
C TYR A 185 -17.65 -18.12 -5.91
N PHE A 186 -18.46 -18.14 -6.97
CA PHE A 186 -19.61 -19.02 -7.11
C PHE A 186 -19.46 -19.91 -8.33
N ALA A 187 -20.50 -20.64 -8.70
CA ALA A 187 -20.49 -21.52 -9.86
C ALA A 187 -20.04 -20.76 -11.12
N ALA A 188 -19.26 -21.43 -11.97
CA ALA A 188 -18.88 -20.86 -13.25
C ALA A 188 -20.11 -20.60 -14.13
N GLU A 189 -20.02 -19.61 -15.02
CA GLU A 189 -21.05 -19.33 -16.00
C GLU A 189 -21.40 -20.60 -16.82
N GLY A 190 -22.67 -20.91 -16.92
CA GLY A 190 -23.17 -22.14 -17.56
C GLY A 190 -23.23 -23.37 -16.66
N ALA A 191 -22.80 -23.30 -15.40
CA ALA A 191 -23.03 -24.37 -14.44
C ALA A 191 -24.44 -24.19 -13.82
N GLU A 192 -25.40 -24.95 -14.30
CA GLU A 192 -26.74 -24.99 -13.72
C GLU A 192 -26.74 -25.82 -12.45
N LEU A 193 -26.54 -25.14 -11.31
CA LEU A 193 -26.64 -25.73 -9.98
C LEU A 193 -27.84 -25.13 -9.26
N ALA A 194 -28.76 -25.97 -8.83
CA ALA A 194 -29.86 -25.52 -7.98
C ALA A 194 -29.35 -25.17 -6.59
N LEU A 195 -29.86 -24.09 -6.00
CA LEU A 195 -29.48 -23.65 -4.64
C LEU A 195 -29.65 -24.77 -3.60
N ASP A 196 -30.69 -25.56 -3.70
CA ASP A 196 -31.00 -26.68 -2.79
C ASP A 196 -30.06 -27.90 -2.96
N SER A 197 -29.23 -27.92 -3.98
CA SER A 197 -28.24 -28.99 -4.21
C SER A 197 -26.97 -28.86 -3.38
N TYR A 198 -26.71 -27.68 -2.80
CA TYR A 198 -25.48 -27.39 -2.05
C TYR A 198 -25.38 -28.22 -0.76
N LYS A 199 -24.20 -28.78 -0.52
CA LYS A 199 -23.80 -29.39 0.74
C LYS A 199 -22.55 -28.71 1.25
N GLN A 200 -22.51 -28.48 2.56
CA GLN A 200 -21.34 -27.86 3.20
C GLN A 200 -20.06 -28.63 2.82
N GLY A 201 -19.06 -27.92 2.33
CA GLY A 201 -17.78 -28.47 1.89
C GLY A 201 -17.70 -28.75 0.38
N ASP A 202 -18.78 -28.56 -0.37
CA ASP A 202 -18.74 -28.64 -1.83
C ASP A 202 -17.80 -27.57 -2.40
N LYS A 203 -17.03 -27.95 -3.44
CA LYS A 203 -16.09 -27.05 -4.09
C LYS A 203 -16.77 -26.03 -5.01
N VAL A 204 -17.94 -26.35 -5.48
CA VAL A 204 -18.76 -25.51 -6.36
C VAL A 204 -19.93 -24.99 -5.53
N ILE A 205 -20.03 -23.68 -5.43
CA ILE A 205 -21.06 -23.00 -4.63
C ILE A 205 -22.11 -22.46 -5.61
N PRO A 206 -23.37 -22.92 -5.55
CA PRO A 206 -24.43 -22.43 -6.42
C PRO A 206 -24.84 -21.00 -6.05
N TYR A 207 -25.50 -20.31 -6.96
CA TYR A 207 -26.09 -18.99 -6.75
C TYR A 207 -27.34 -18.78 -7.62
#